data_a6395db30469b14a19dac2d6973310b1
#
_entry.id   a6395db30469b14a19dac2d6973310b1
#
_cell.length_a   1.000
_cell.length_b   1.000
_cell.length_c   1.000
_cell.angle_alpha   90.00
_cell.angle_beta   90.00
_cell.angle_gamma   90.00
#
_symmetry.space_group_name_H-M   'P 1'
#
loop_
_entity.id
_entity.type
_entity.pdbx_description
1 polymer ?
#
loop_
_entity_poly.entity_id
_entity_poly.type
_entity_poly.pdbx_seq_one_letter_code
_entity_poly.pdbx_strand_id
1 'polypeptide(L)'
;MSKIALVQFKASTEKEKNLPKILAYIKQAAKNHADVCTFPEYMMFYSPSTQSAKQVAKEAESITGEFVSAVARCAQENSISVVGTMYEKSRKKDRVYDTSFIVNKNGMITGKYRKIHLYDALGFKESSKMSPGSLIPMPTKTSVGKLGMMICYDLRFPEMSRALASAGTEILVVPSAWVNGPMKEEHWLTLNKSRAIENGCYVIAPDHLGHVYSGRSLAVDPYGRILLDMKKRQGIGYVNISLEKVYEIRKKLPLLKNRRTDIYSNFKL
;
A
#
# COMPACT_ATOMS: atom_id res chain seq x y z
N MET A 1 -12.98 -16.22 -8.17
CA MET A 1 -12.96 -14.87 -7.57
C MET A 1 -12.07 -14.91 -6.34
N SER A 2 -11.26 -13.89 -6.11
CA SER A 2 -10.41 -13.76 -4.92
C SER A 2 -10.95 -12.69 -3.99
N LYS A 3 -10.81 -12.88 -2.67
CA LYS A 3 -11.28 -11.95 -1.66
C LYS A 3 -10.10 -11.22 -1.02
N ILE A 4 -10.14 -9.89 -1.01
CA ILE A 4 -9.13 -9.05 -0.39
C ILE A 4 -9.74 -8.32 0.81
N ALA A 5 -9.04 -8.35 1.94
CA ALA A 5 -9.38 -7.61 3.14
C ALA A 5 -8.56 -6.31 3.21
N LEU A 6 -9.23 -5.20 3.44
CA LEU A 6 -8.61 -3.88 3.69
C LEU A 6 -8.81 -3.55 5.16
N VAL A 7 -7.71 -3.37 5.89
CA VAL A 7 -7.73 -2.96 7.30
C VAL A 7 -7.65 -1.44 7.38
N GLN A 8 -8.52 -0.86 8.18
CA GLN A 8 -8.52 0.57 8.51
C GLN A 8 -8.51 0.72 10.03
N PHE A 9 -7.45 1.28 10.58
CA PHE A 9 -7.32 1.42 12.03
C PHE A 9 -6.47 2.64 12.42
N LYS A 10 -6.59 3.05 13.67
CA LYS A 10 -5.74 4.07 14.30
C LYS A 10 -4.56 3.37 14.98
N ALA A 11 -3.35 3.53 14.43
CA ALA A 11 -2.15 3.01 15.06
C ALA A 11 -1.77 3.83 16.31
N SER A 12 -1.26 3.14 17.33
CA SER A 12 -0.59 3.75 18.48
C SER A 12 0.81 4.25 18.08
N THR A 13 1.39 5.10 18.90
CA THR A 13 2.82 5.48 18.82
C THR A 13 3.78 4.38 19.24
N GLU A 14 3.27 3.27 19.80
CA GLU A 14 4.02 2.13 20.32
C GLU A 14 3.72 0.89 19.48
N LYS A 15 4.76 0.30 18.88
CA LYS A 15 4.62 -0.91 18.03
C LYS A 15 4.08 -2.11 18.82
N GLU A 16 4.42 -2.22 20.10
CA GLU A 16 3.99 -3.27 21.01
C GLU A 16 2.47 -3.28 21.21
N LYS A 17 1.82 -2.11 21.14
CA LYS A 17 0.37 -1.96 21.21
C LYS A 17 -0.32 -2.21 19.87
N ASN A 18 0.40 -2.07 18.75
CA ASN A 18 -0.14 -2.29 17.41
C ASN A 18 -0.04 -3.74 16.97
N LEU A 19 1.09 -4.40 17.24
CA LEU A 19 1.33 -5.76 16.78
C LEU A 19 0.20 -6.74 17.14
N PRO A 20 -0.29 -6.81 18.40
CA PRO A 20 -1.43 -7.69 18.73
C PRO A 20 -2.70 -7.39 17.93
N LYS A 21 -3.00 -6.10 17.66
CA LYS A 21 -4.15 -5.69 16.85
C LYS A 21 -3.99 -6.13 15.39
N ILE A 22 -2.78 -5.97 14.83
CA ILE A 22 -2.44 -6.41 13.48
C ILE A 22 -2.64 -7.90 13.34
N LEU A 23 -2.10 -8.70 14.28
CA LEU A 23 -2.25 -10.15 14.27
C LEU A 23 -3.73 -10.57 14.41
N ALA A 24 -4.51 -9.87 15.22
CA ALA A 24 -5.95 -10.11 15.35
C ALA A 24 -6.71 -9.83 14.04
N TYR A 25 -6.35 -8.75 13.31
CA TYR A 25 -6.93 -8.43 12.00
C TYR A 25 -6.57 -9.49 10.95
N ILE A 26 -5.33 -9.99 10.94
CA ILE A 26 -4.92 -11.08 10.03
C ILE A 26 -5.76 -12.33 10.28
N LYS A 27 -5.89 -12.76 11.54
CA LYS A 27 -6.73 -13.90 11.93
C LYS A 27 -8.20 -13.70 11.54
N GLN A 28 -8.74 -12.51 11.77
CA GLN A 28 -10.12 -12.17 11.39
C GLN A 28 -10.31 -12.18 9.87
N ALA A 29 -9.36 -11.66 9.08
CA ALA A 29 -9.40 -11.71 7.64
C ALA A 29 -9.40 -13.16 7.11
N ALA A 30 -8.52 -14.01 7.64
CA ALA A 30 -8.45 -15.41 7.29
C ALA A 30 -9.74 -16.18 7.66
N LYS A 31 -10.29 -15.94 8.86
CA LYS A 31 -11.58 -16.51 9.29
C LYS A 31 -12.73 -16.14 8.34
N ASN A 32 -12.65 -14.97 7.69
CA ASN A 32 -13.62 -14.53 6.68
C ASN A 32 -13.21 -14.93 5.24
N HIS A 33 -12.30 -15.90 5.10
CA HIS A 33 -11.86 -16.46 3.82
C HIS A 33 -11.26 -15.41 2.86
N ALA A 34 -10.52 -14.44 3.39
CA ALA A 34 -9.75 -13.53 2.55
C ALA A 34 -8.43 -14.21 2.12
N ASP A 35 -8.06 -14.04 0.84
CA ASP A 35 -6.81 -14.53 0.28
C ASP A 35 -5.63 -13.63 0.64
N VAL A 36 -5.91 -12.33 0.78
CA VAL A 36 -4.93 -11.28 1.10
C VAL A 36 -5.52 -10.31 2.12
N CYS A 37 -4.75 -10.00 3.17
CA CYS A 37 -5.03 -8.93 4.12
C CYS A 37 -4.07 -7.76 3.88
N THR A 38 -4.62 -6.56 3.65
CA THR A 38 -3.84 -5.35 3.36
C THR A 38 -3.97 -4.34 4.49
N PHE A 39 -2.84 -3.73 4.86
CA PHE A 39 -2.75 -2.76 5.94
C PHE A 39 -2.37 -1.38 5.42
N PRO A 40 -2.74 -0.29 6.15
CA PRO A 40 -2.36 1.06 5.80
C PRO A 40 -0.86 1.32 5.99
N GLU A 41 -0.39 2.46 5.50
CA GLU A 41 0.93 3.03 5.82
C GLU A 41 1.06 3.23 7.34
N TYR A 42 2.28 3.15 7.87
CA TYR A 42 2.57 3.30 9.30
C TYR A 42 1.86 2.30 10.23
N MET A 43 1.54 1.10 9.71
CA MET A 43 0.90 0.08 10.55
C MET A 43 1.75 -0.32 11.76
N MET A 44 3.09 -0.23 11.64
CA MET A 44 4.01 -0.57 12.72
C MET A 44 3.81 0.34 13.94
N PHE A 45 3.88 1.66 13.73
CA PHE A 45 3.49 2.68 14.72
C PHE A 45 3.29 4.04 14.05
N TYR A 46 2.50 4.90 14.68
CA TYR A 46 2.34 6.30 14.30
C TYR A 46 3.50 7.14 14.86
N SER A 47 4.17 7.91 13.99
CA SER A 47 5.21 8.86 14.40
C SER A 47 4.66 10.30 14.36
N PRO A 48 4.35 10.93 15.52
CA PRO A 48 3.91 12.32 15.58
C PRO A 48 5.03 13.27 15.13
N SER A 49 4.66 14.51 14.78
CA SER A 49 5.63 15.55 14.34
C SER A 49 6.68 15.85 15.44
N THR A 50 6.32 15.72 16.70
CA THR A 50 7.20 15.92 17.86
C THR A 50 8.27 14.85 18.04
N GLN A 51 8.09 13.66 17.47
CA GLN A 51 9.08 12.58 17.54
C GLN A 51 10.23 12.87 16.58
N SER A 52 11.47 12.85 17.08
CA SER A 52 12.65 13.11 16.26
C SER A 52 12.99 11.92 15.32
N ALA A 53 13.75 12.21 14.26
CA ALA A 53 14.25 11.17 13.34
C ALA A 53 15.04 10.07 14.07
N LYS A 54 15.87 10.47 15.04
CA LYS A 54 16.67 9.54 15.85
C LYS A 54 15.79 8.60 16.69
N GLN A 55 14.68 9.10 17.22
CA GLN A 55 13.73 8.27 17.97
C GLN A 55 13.02 7.26 17.05
N VAL A 56 12.59 7.69 15.86
CA VAL A 56 11.98 6.79 14.87
C VAL A 56 12.98 5.72 14.43
N ALA A 57 14.23 6.12 14.17
CA ALA A 57 15.29 5.20 13.74
C ALA A 57 15.65 4.16 14.82
N LYS A 58 15.52 4.50 16.10
CA LYS A 58 15.72 3.56 17.22
C LYS A 58 14.69 2.42 17.21
N GLU A 59 13.43 2.74 16.89
CA GLU A 59 12.33 1.77 16.86
C GLU A 59 12.23 1.00 15.53
N ALA A 60 12.95 1.43 14.49
CA ALA A 60 12.96 0.79 13.18
C ALA A 60 13.65 -0.58 13.23
N GLU A 61 13.18 -1.49 12.40
CA GLU A 61 13.70 -2.85 12.31
C GLU A 61 14.24 -3.17 10.92
N SER A 62 15.00 -4.26 10.78
CA SER A 62 15.28 -4.83 9.47
C SER A 62 14.02 -5.51 8.91
N ILE A 63 13.97 -5.74 7.60
CA ILE A 63 12.85 -6.47 6.98
C ILE A 63 12.67 -7.89 7.53
N THR A 64 13.72 -8.47 8.09
CA THR A 64 13.72 -9.77 8.77
C THR A 64 13.68 -9.64 10.31
N GLY A 65 13.33 -8.45 10.81
CA GLY A 65 13.22 -8.17 12.23
C GLY A 65 11.97 -8.81 12.87
N GLU A 66 11.84 -8.61 14.17
CA GLU A 66 10.80 -9.25 14.98
C GLU A 66 9.38 -8.90 14.52
N PHE A 67 9.15 -7.64 14.17
CA PHE A 67 7.83 -7.17 13.71
C PHE A 67 7.35 -7.93 12.47
N VAL A 68 8.15 -7.94 11.39
CA VAL A 68 7.76 -8.64 10.16
C VAL A 68 7.76 -10.15 10.36
N SER A 69 8.66 -10.71 11.17
CA SER A 69 8.68 -12.12 11.49
C SER A 69 7.41 -12.59 12.23
N ALA A 70 6.87 -11.77 13.14
CA ALA A 70 5.61 -12.06 13.81
C ALA A 70 4.42 -12.02 12.83
N VAL A 71 4.37 -11.03 11.93
CA VAL A 71 3.37 -10.94 10.86
C VAL A 71 3.47 -12.14 9.92
N ALA A 72 4.68 -12.54 9.52
CA ALA A 72 4.94 -13.67 8.64
C ALA A 72 4.49 -15.00 9.24
N ARG A 73 4.78 -15.22 10.51
CA ARG A 73 4.32 -16.41 11.25
C ARG A 73 2.80 -16.45 11.31
N CYS A 74 2.14 -15.33 11.66
CA CYS A 74 0.69 -15.26 11.71
C CYS A 74 0.05 -15.48 10.33
N ALA A 75 0.65 -14.97 9.25
CA ALA A 75 0.23 -15.21 7.88
C ALA A 75 0.30 -16.69 7.52
N GLN A 76 1.39 -17.37 7.88
CA GLN A 76 1.58 -18.80 7.66
C GLN A 76 0.57 -19.64 8.44
N GLU A 77 0.43 -19.40 9.75
CA GLU A 77 -0.49 -20.13 10.63
C GLU A 77 -1.95 -20.02 10.17
N ASN A 78 -2.31 -18.94 9.50
CA ASN A 78 -3.66 -18.68 9.02
C ASN A 78 -3.82 -18.85 7.49
N SER A 79 -2.78 -19.32 6.79
CA SER A 79 -2.77 -19.57 5.34
C SER A 79 -3.25 -18.38 4.50
N ILE A 80 -2.93 -17.15 4.90
CA ILE A 80 -3.31 -15.89 4.25
C ILE A 80 -2.08 -15.09 3.85
N SER A 81 -2.13 -14.40 2.69
CA SER A 81 -1.08 -13.44 2.34
C SER A 81 -1.31 -12.10 3.03
N VAL A 82 -0.25 -11.36 3.31
CA VAL A 82 -0.32 -10.04 3.96
C VAL A 82 0.48 -9.02 3.17
N VAL A 83 -0.13 -7.85 2.93
CA VAL A 83 0.59 -6.64 2.48
C VAL A 83 0.60 -5.66 3.64
N GLY A 84 1.79 -5.31 4.10
CA GLY A 84 1.97 -4.42 5.24
C GLY A 84 3.03 -3.35 5.00
N THR A 85 3.22 -2.49 5.99
CA THR A 85 4.25 -1.44 6.00
C THR A 85 5.04 -1.47 7.29
N MET A 86 6.25 -0.94 7.23
CA MET A 86 7.14 -0.83 8.40
C MET A 86 8.09 0.36 8.26
N TYR A 87 8.62 0.82 9.37
CA TYR A 87 9.84 1.62 9.37
C TYR A 87 11.05 0.67 9.30
N GLU A 88 11.68 0.60 8.12
CA GLU A 88 12.86 -0.22 7.89
C GLU A 88 14.13 0.57 8.24
N LYS A 89 15.09 -0.06 8.93
CA LYS A 89 16.41 0.52 9.20
C LYS A 89 17.08 1.00 7.92
N SER A 90 17.56 2.23 7.93
CA SER A 90 18.34 2.82 6.85
C SER A 90 19.84 2.67 7.11
N ARG A 91 20.66 2.80 6.05
CA ARG A 91 22.11 2.93 6.17
C ARG A 91 22.50 4.22 6.92
N LYS A 92 21.67 5.27 6.86
CA LYS A 92 21.85 6.48 7.65
C LYS A 92 21.27 6.26 9.05
N LYS A 93 22.10 6.39 10.09
CA LYS A 93 21.75 6.07 11.48
C LYS A 93 20.57 6.86 12.06
N ASP A 94 20.26 8.03 11.50
CA ASP A 94 19.19 8.93 11.93
C ASP A 94 18.02 8.99 10.96
N ARG A 95 17.89 8.00 10.06
CA ARG A 95 16.83 7.91 9.05
C ARG A 95 16.27 6.50 9.00
N VAL A 96 15.05 6.40 8.49
CA VAL A 96 14.40 5.13 8.21
C VAL A 96 13.94 5.10 6.76
N TYR A 97 13.60 3.93 6.24
CA TYR A 97 12.78 3.82 5.05
C TYR A 97 11.32 3.55 5.47
N ASP A 98 10.38 4.18 4.79
CA ASP A 98 9.00 3.73 4.77
C ASP A 98 8.91 2.59 3.75
N THR A 99 8.64 1.38 4.24
CA THR A 99 8.76 0.16 3.44
C THR A 99 7.46 -0.61 3.45
N SER A 100 6.92 -0.91 2.26
CA SER A 100 5.86 -1.89 2.07
C SER A 100 6.45 -3.27 1.79
N PHE A 101 5.81 -4.31 2.31
CA PHE A 101 6.23 -5.70 2.12
C PHE A 101 5.05 -6.61 1.81
N ILE A 102 5.33 -7.71 1.12
CA ILE A 102 4.38 -8.79 0.87
C ILE A 102 4.92 -10.05 1.55
N VAL A 103 4.11 -10.64 2.42
CA VAL A 103 4.31 -11.98 2.98
C VAL A 103 3.28 -12.90 2.32
N ASN A 104 3.71 -14.02 1.77
CA ASN A 104 2.81 -15.01 1.22
C ASN A 104 2.22 -15.94 2.32
N LYS A 105 1.24 -16.77 1.96
CA LYS A 105 0.59 -17.70 2.87
C LYS A 105 1.51 -18.76 3.51
N ASN A 106 2.74 -18.89 3.04
CA ASN A 106 3.76 -19.78 3.61
C ASN A 106 4.71 -19.03 4.56
N GLY A 107 4.43 -17.76 4.90
CA GLY A 107 5.28 -16.94 5.77
C GLY A 107 6.54 -16.37 5.10
N MET A 108 6.68 -16.50 3.79
CA MET A 108 7.85 -15.97 3.08
C MET A 108 7.62 -14.53 2.64
N ILE A 109 8.61 -13.67 2.80
CA ILE A 109 8.64 -12.32 2.23
C ILE A 109 8.91 -12.46 0.74
N THR A 110 7.92 -12.12 -0.10
CA THR A 110 7.98 -12.26 -1.57
C THR A 110 8.08 -10.93 -2.31
N GLY A 111 7.83 -9.82 -1.62
CA GLY A 111 7.92 -8.49 -2.19
C GLY A 111 8.34 -7.46 -1.17
N LYS A 112 9.11 -6.45 -1.62
CA LYS A 112 9.53 -5.32 -0.82
C LYS A 112 9.63 -4.07 -1.68
N TYR A 113 9.12 -2.95 -1.16
CA TYR A 113 9.20 -1.65 -1.79
C TYR A 113 9.49 -0.58 -0.74
N ARG A 114 10.48 0.28 -0.98
CA ARG A 114 10.78 1.47 -0.19
C ARG A 114 10.21 2.70 -0.90
N LYS A 115 9.39 3.48 -0.22
CA LYS A 115 8.76 4.70 -0.75
C LYS A 115 9.79 5.61 -1.41
N ILE A 116 9.57 5.95 -2.69
CA ILE A 116 10.50 6.81 -3.45
C ILE A 116 10.08 8.28 -3.39
N HIS A 117 8.78 8.59 -3.32
CA HIS A 117 8.30 9.96 -3.23
C HIS A 117 7.93 10.30 -1.78
N LEU A 118 8.83 10.99 -1.09
CA LEU A 118 8.59 11.46 0.27
C LEU A 118 7.66 12.68 0.25
N TYR A 119 6.74 12.73 1.21
CA TYR A 119 5.75 13.80 1.30
C TYR A 119 6.35 15.06 1.94
N ASP A 120 7.02 15.89 1.14
CA ASP A 120 7.54 17.20 1.52
C ASP A 120 6.65 18.29 0.94
N ALA A 121 5.43 18.41 1.45
CA ALA A 121 4.43 19.37 0.95
C ALA A 121 3.41 19.71 2.05
N LEU A 122 2.75 20.86 1.92
CA LEU A 122 1.66 21.31 2.78
C LEU A 122 1.99 21.27 4.28
N GLY A 123 3.21 21.69 4.63
CA GLY A 123 3.68 21.73 6.03
C GLY A 123 4.23 20.41 6.56
N PHE A 124 4.20 19.33 5.79
CA PHE A 124 4.83 18.06 6.12
C PHE A 124 6.22 17.97 5.49
N LYS A 125 7.14 17.29 6.17
CA LYS A 125 8.52 17.08 5.70
C LYS A 125 8.99 15.67 6.08
N GLU A 126 8.54 14.66 5.34
CA GLU A 126 8.95 13.26 5.57
C GLU A 126 10.47 13.06 5.43
N SER A 127 11.11 13.80 4.51
CA SER A 127 12.57 13.76 4.32
C SER A 127 13.36 14.16 5.57
N SER A 128 12.72 14.80 6.55
CA SER A 128 13.35 15.09 7.85
C SER A 128 13.63 13.84 8.68
N LYS A 129 12.86 12.76 8.47
CA LYS A 129 12.95 11.50 9.23
C LYS A 129 13.27 10.30 8.35
N MET A 130 13.00 10.37 7.05
CA MET A 130 13.05 9.23 6.12
C MET A 130 14.08 9.44 5.01
N SER A 131 14.60 8.35 4.49
CA SER A 131 15.36 8.30 3.24
C SER A 131 14.46 7.78 2.12
N PRO A 132 14.53 8.35 0.91
CA PRO A 132 13.79 7.83 -0.22
C PRO A 132 14.35 6.47 -0.65
N GLY A 133 13.50 5.61 -1.18
CA GLY A 133 13.89 4.44 -1.97
C GLY A 133 14.52 4.87 -3.30
N SER A 134 15.08 3.91 -4.02
CA SER A 134 15.79 4.16 -5.30
C SER A 134 15.31 3.27 -6.44
N LEU A 135 14.32 2.41 -6.20
CA LEU A 135 13.88 1.42 -7.18
C LEU A 135 12.35 1.27 -7.15
N ILE A 136 11.75 1.17 -8.32
CA ILE A 136 10.38 0.65 -8.50
C ILE A 136 10.52 -0.87 -8.65
N PRO A 137 9.95 -1.68 -7.72
CA PRO A 137 10.08 -3.12 -7.79
C PRO A 137 9.21 -3.69 -8.93
N MET A 138 9.63 -4.83 -9.45
CA MET A 138 8.76 -5.61 -10.34
C MET A 138 7.51 -6.08 -9.58
N PRO A 139 6.35 -6.20 -10.27
CA PRO A 139 5.13 -6.72 -9.65
C PRO A 139 5.34 -8.12 -9.09
N THR A 140 4.88 -8.34 -7.87
CA THR A 140 5.00 -9.63 -7.19
C THR A 140 3.86 -10.56 -7.59
N LYS A 141 4.18 -11.76 -8.08
CA LYS A 141 3.19 -12.80 -8.37
C LYS A 141 2.63 -13.38 -7.06
N THR A 142 1.31 -13.40 -6.94
CA THR A 142 0.58 -13.93 -5.77
C THR A 142 -0.55 -14.85 -6.22
N SER A 143 -1.26 -15.45 -5.26
CA SER A 143 -2.46 -16.27 -5.54
C SER A 143 -3.62 -15.47 -6.15
N VAL A 144 -3.66 -14.15 -5.91
CA VAL A 144 -4.75 -13.28 -6.39
C VAL A 144 -4.40 -12.50 -7.65
N GLY A 145 -3.16 -12.66 -8.16
CA GLY A 145 -2.65 -11.94 -9.33
C GLY A 145 -1.31 -11.25 -9.04
N LYS A 146 -0.86 -10.42 -10.00
CA LYS A 146 0.39 -9.65 -9.89
C LYS A 146 0.14 -8.35 -9.15
N LEU A 147 0.68 -8.22 -7.93
CA LEU A 147 0.59 -7.03 -7.09
C LEU A 147 1.72 -6.04 -7.41
N GLY A 148 1.37 -4.81 -7.74
CA GLY A 148 2.28 -3.67 -7.77
C GLY A 148 2.15 -2.86 -6.48
N MET A 149 3.26 -2.51 -5.86
CA MET A 149 3.28 -1.75 -4.60
C MET A 149 3.58 -0.28 -4.83
N MET A 150 2.79 0.57 -4.21
CA MET A 150 2.98 2.02 -4.06
C MET A 150 2.71 2.38 -2.61
N ILE A 151 3.17 3.53 -2.13
CA ILE A 151 2.85 4.01 -0.77
C ILE A 151 2.33 5.44 -0.86
N CYS A 152 1.09 5.66 -0.43
CA CYS A 152 0.48 6.95 -0.13
C CYS A 152 0.77 8.05 -1.17
N TYR A 153 1.78 8.88 -0.95
CA TYR A 153 2.13 10.02 -1.81
C TYR A 153 2.52 9.60 -3.23
N ASP A 154 3.02 8.38 -3.43
CA ASP A 154 3.30 7.81 -4.76
C ASP A 154 2.07 7.83 -5.67
N LEU A 155 0.86 7.82 -5.08
CA LEU A 155 -0.41 7.91 -5.81
C LEU A 155 -0.51 9.17 -6.69
N ARG A 156 0.23 10.24 -6.36
CA ARG A 156 0.23 11.49 -7.12
C ARG A 156 1.08 11.46 -8.38
N PHE A 157 1.91 10.42 -8.53
CA PHE A 157 2.86 10.27 -9.62
C PHE A 157 2.36 9.19 -10.60
N PRO A 158 1.69 9.58 -11.70
CA PRO A 158 1.14 8.64 -12.68
C PRO A 158 2.22 7.78 -13.34
N GLU A 159 3.45 8.27 -13.43
CA GLU A 159 4.61 7.58 -14.00
C GLU A 159 4.86 6.25 -13.27
N MET A 160 4.78 6.26 -11.94
CA MET A 160 5.04 5.07 -11.13
C MET A 160 3.96 3.99 -11.37
N SER A 161 2.68 4.37 -11.29
CA SER A 161 1.59 3.43 -11.55
C SER A 161 1.63 2.90 -12.98
N ARG A 162 2.02 3.74 -13.95
CA ARG A 162 2.19 3.36 -15.33
C ARG A 162 3.35 2.40 -15.53
N ALA A 163 4.49 2.63 -14.88
CA ALA A 163 5.64 1.72 -14.91
C ALA A 163 5.25 0.34 -14.37
N LEU A 164 4.61 0.29 -13.20
CA LEU A 164 4.11 -0.96 -12.61
C LEU A 164 3.11 -1.69 -13.51
N ALA A 165 2.15 -0.95 -14.09
CA ALA A 165 1.15 -1.54 -14.99
C ALA A 165 1.79 -2.09 -16.27
N SER A 166 2.78 -1.38 -16.84
CA SER A 166 3.54 -1.81 -18.01
C SER A 166 4.38 -3.06 -17.73
N ALA A 167 4.82 -3.22 -16.47
CA ALA A 167 5.49 -4.44 -15.99
C ALA A 167 4.50 -5.60 -15.68
N GLY A 168 3.19 -5.39 -15.91
CA GLY A 168 2.18 -6.43 -15.84
C GLY A 168 1.38 -6.47 -14.53
N THR A 169 1.39 -5.42 -13.72
CA THR A 169 0.53 -5.30 -12.52
C THR A 169 -0.93 -5.46 -12.88
N GLU A 170 -1.65 -6.26 -12.11
CA GLU A 170 -3.09 -6.49 -12.22
C GLU A 170 -3.85 -5.81 -11.06
N ILE A 171 -3.16 -5.65 -9.93
CA ILE A 171 -3.68 -5.03 -8.71
C ILE A 171 -2.61 -4.09 -8.16
N LEU A 172 -2.88 -2.79 -8.13
CA LEU A 172 -2.07 -1.81 -7.41
C LEU A 172 -2.50 -1.82 -5.94
N VAL A 173 -1.57 -2.07 -5.03
CA VAL A 173 -1.82 -1.94 -3.59
C VAL A 173 -1.12 -0.67 -3.11
N VAL A 174 -1.88 0.22 -2.45
CA VAL A 174 -1.45 1.56 -2.05
C VAL A 174 -1.70 1.78 -0.56
N PRO A 175 -0.93 1.14 0.34
CA PRO A 175 -0.96 1.47 1.76
C PRO A 175 -0.80 2.98 1.97
N SER A 176 -1.68 3.60 2.74
CA SER A 176 -1.71 5.04 2.85
C SER A 176 -1.98 5.53 4.28
N ALA A 177 -1.47 6.71 4.56
CA ALA A 177 -1.81 7.54 5.69
C ALA A 177 -2.17 8.93 5.13
N TRP A 178 -3.29 8.98 4.41
CA TRP A 178 -3.69 10.14 3.64
C TRP A 178 -4.13 11.28 4.53
N VAL A 179 -3.34 12.34 4.55
CA VAL A 179 -3.58 13.50 5.43
C VAL A 179 -4.89 14.17 5.10
N ASN A 180 -5.70 14.45 6.11
CA ASN A 180 -6.94 15.20 6.02
C ASN A 180 -6.69 16.68 5.67
N GLY A 181 -7.69 17.38 5.13
CA GLY A 181 -7.62 18.79 4.78
C GLY A 181 -8.50 19.16 3.59
N PRO A 182 -8.53 20.44 3.18
CA PRO A 182 -9.33 20.90 2.06
C PRO A 182 -9.04 20.10 0.79
N MET A 183 -10.09 19.64 0.09
CA MET A 183 -10.03 18.85 -1.15
C MET A 183 -9.27 17.51 -1.05
N LYS A 184 -8.74 17.13 0.12
CA LYS A 184 -7.89 15.93 0.27
C LYS A 184 -8.65 14.63 0.04
N GLU A 185 -9.90 14.54 0.50
CA GLU A 185 -10.75 13.38 0.23
C GLU A 185 -11.12 13.28 -1.25
N GLU A 186 -11.38 14.42 -1.91
CA GLU A 186 -11.65 14.47 -3.35
C GLU A 186 -10.42 14.02 -4.17
N HIS A 187 -9.23 14.53 -3.81
CA HIS A 187 -7.97 14.05 -4.41
C HIS A 187 -7.78 12.55 -4.21
N TRP A 188 -8.10 12.03 -3.02
CA TRP A 188 -8.01 10.60 -2.72
C TRP A 188 -8.87 9.75 -3.65
N LEU A 189 -10.14 10.11 -3.77
CA LEU A 189 -11.07 9.40 -4.65
C LEU A 189 -10.67 9.50 -6.11
N THR A 190 -10.37 10.71 -6.58
CA THR A 190 -10.04 10.98 -7.97
C THR A 190 -8.77 10.25 -8.39
N LEU A 191 -7.69 10.34 -7.59
CA LEU A 191 -6.42 9.71 -7.93
C LEU A 191 -6.50 8.18 -7.94
N ASN A 192 -7.14 7.56 -6.95
CA ASN A 192 -7.32 6.11 -6.94
C ASN A 192 -8.12 5.62 -8.16
N LYS A 193 -9.20 6.32 -8.52
CA LYS A 193 -9.98 6.04 -9.74
C LYS A 193 -9.14 6.23 -11.01
N SER A 194 -8.38 7.32 -11.09
CA SER A 194 -7.52 7.59 -12.25
C SER A 194 -6.49 6.48 -12.44
N ARG A 195 -5.80 6.06 -11.36
CA ARG A 195 -4.82 4.96 -11.44
C ARG A 195 -5.45 3.65 -11.89
N ALA A 196 -6.69 3.37 -11.48
CA ALA A 196 -7.41 2.19 -11.93
C ALA A 196 -7.76 2.27 -13.43
N ILE A 197 -8.37 3.38 -13.85
CA ILE A 197 -8.88 3.58 -15.22
C ILE A 197 -7.73 3.59 -16.24
N GLU A 198 -6.73 4.44 -16.03
CA GLU A 198 -5.63 4.65 -16.98
C GLU A 198 -4.71 3.45 -17.16
N ASN A 199 -4.73 2.51 -16.21
CA ASN A 199 -3.90 1.31 -16.21
C ASN A 199 -4.70 0.01 -16.40
N GLY A 200 -6.04 0.08 -16.38
CA GLY A 200 -6.91 -1.08 -16.49
C GLY A 200 -6.57 -2.14 -15.42
N CYS A 201 -6.44 -1.72 -14.16
CA CYS A 201 -6.09 -2.60 -13.03
C CYS A 201 -6.95 -2.27 -11.81
N TYR A 202 -7.05 -3.20 -10.86
CA TYR A 202 -7.61 -2.88 -9.55
C TYR A 202 -6.71 -1.94 -8.77
N VAL A 203 -7.30 -1.09 -7.93
CA VAL A 203 -6.58 -0.34 -6.89
C VAL A 203 -7.14 -0.73 -5.54
N ILE A 204 -6.28 -1.20 -4.64
CA ILE A 204 -6.57 -1.57 -3.26
C ILE A 204 -5.76 -0.63 -2.38
N ALA A 205 -6.45 0.32 -1.77
CA ALA A 205 -5.84 1.42 -1.04
C ALA A 205 -6.31 1.44 0.43
N PRO A 206 -5.73 0.60 1.30
CA PRO A 206 -5.98 0.69 2.73
C PRO A 206 -5.42 2.01 3.28
N ASP A 207 -6.24 2.75 4.04
CA ASP A 207 -5.85 4.06 4.58
C ASP A 207 -5.90 4.07 6.11
N HIS A 208 -5.02 4.84 6.69
CA HIS A 208 -4.91 5.04 8.13
C HIS A 208 -6.06 5.90 8.65
N LEU A 209 -6.58 5.57 9.83
CA LEU A 209 -7.66 6.33 10.47
C LEU A 209 -7.15 7.12 11.67
N GLY A 210 -7.73 8.29 11.88
CA GLY A 210 -7.46 9.11 13.07
C GLY A 210 -6.13 9.85 13.00
N HIS A 211 -5.71 10.45 14.11
CA HIS A 211 -4.67 11.46 14.13
C HIS A 211 -4.99 12.58 13.12
N VAL A 212 -4.14 12.76 12.12
CA VAL A 212 -4.32 13.73 11.03
C VAL A 212 -4.81 13.10 9.73
N TYR A 213 -5.15 11.80 9.74
CA TYR A 213 -5.47 11.02 8.53
C TYR A 213 -6.97 10.90 8.28
N SER A 214 -7.34 10.83 7.00
CA SER A 214 -8.74 10.89 6.57
C SER A 214 -9.48 9.56 6.74
N GLY A 215 -8.80 8.43 6.77
CA GLY A 215 -9.43 7.14 6.59
C GLY A 215 -9.88 6.95 5.13
N ARG A 216 -11.02 6.30 4.88
CA ARG A 216 -11.57 5.98 3.56
C ARG A 216 -10.75 4.95 2.80
N SER A 217 -10.35 3.85 3.48
CA SER A 217 -9.81 2.69 2.76
C SER A 217 -10.72 2.33 1.58
N LEU A 218 -10.11 2.22 0.39
CA LEU A 218 -10.81 2.23 -0.89
C LEU A 218 -10.41 1.01 -1.72
N ALA A 219 -11.38 0.40 -2.40
CA ALA A 219 -11.15 -0.54 -3.48
C ALA A 219 -11.84 -0.05 -4.76
N VAL A 220 -11.09 0.02 -5.86
CA VAL A 220 -11.57 0.49 -7.16
C VAL A 220 -11.32 -0.59 -8.21
N ASP A 221 -12.30 -0.84 -9.08
CA ASP A 221 -12.17 -1.81 -10.16
C ASP A 221 -11.44 -1.21 -11.39
N PRO A 222 -11.03 -2.03 -12.35
CA PRO A 222 -10.32 -1.57 -13.55
C PRO A 222 -11.08 -0.56 -14.42
N TYR A 223 -12.39 -0.41 -14.18
CA TYR A 223 -13.26 0.55 -14.89
C TYR A 223 -13.51 1.83 -14.09
N GLY A 224 -12.89 1.95 -12.90
CA GLY A 224 -13.01 3.12 -12.04
C GLY A 224 -14.22 3.10 -11.09
N ARG A 225 -14.94 1.98 -10.96
CA ARG A 225 -16.04 1.85 -9.99
C ARG A 225 -15.46 1.63 -8.61
N ILE A 226 -15.96 2.37 -7.64
CA ILE A 226 -15.65 2.13 -6.23
C ILE A 226 -16.43 0.88 -5.79
N LEU A 227 -15.70 -0.17 -5.41
CA LEU A 227 -16.25 -1.43 -4.90
C LEU A 227 -16.40 -1.40 -3.39
N LEU A 228 -15.53 -0.67 -2.71
CA LEU A 228 -15.51 -0.49 -1.26
C LEU A 228 -15.04 0.93 -0.94
N ASP A 229 -15.72 1.61 -0.04
CA ASP A 229 -15.29 2.84 0.62
C ASP A 229 -15.66 2.72 2.11
N MET A 230 -14.66 2.54 2.95
CA MET A 230 -14.87 2.34 4.39
C MET A 230 -15.25 3.62 5.13
N LYS A 231 -15.18 4.78 4.46
CA LYS A 231 -15.42 6.07 5.11
C LYS A 231 -14.55 6.19 6.38
N LYS A 232 -15.12 6.58 7.50
CA LYS A 232 -14.43 6.69 8.80
C LYS A 232 -14.65 5.48 9.70
N ARG A 233 -15.04 4.33 9.16
CA ARG A 233 -15.30 3.11 9.93
C ARG A 233 -14.00 2.35 10.20
N GLN A 234 -13.63 2.20 11.47
CA GLN A 234 -12.53 1.33 11.86
C GLN A 234 -12.89 -0.15 11.68
N GLY A 235 -11.93 -0.98 11.33
CA GLY A 235 -12.09 -2.42 11.18
C GLY A 235 -11.62 -2.95 9.84
N ILE A 236 -12.28 -3.98 9.33
CA ILE A 236 -11.97 -4.62 8.06
C ILE A 236 -13.12 -4.42 7.08
N GLY A 237 -12.79 -4.02 5.86
CA GLY A 237 -13.64 -4.08 4.68
C GLY A 237 -13.19 -5.24 3.78
N TYR A 238 -14.14 -5.84 3.07
CA TYR A 238 -13.87 -6.95 2.15
C TYR A 238 -14.32 -6.61 0.75
N VAL A 239 -13.54 -7.02 -0.25
CA VAL A 239 -13.88 -6.89 -1.66
C VAL A 239 -13.56 -8.18 -2.40
N ASN A 240 -14.47 -8.60 -3.28
CA ASN A 240 -14.22 -9.69 -4.22
C ASN A 240 -13.74 -9.12 -5.55
N ILE A 241 -12.69 -9.72 -6.10
CA ILE A 241 -12.11 -9.34 -7.39
C ILE A 241 -12.05 -10.54 -8.35
N SER A 242 -12.04 -10.26 -9.65
CA SER A 242 -11.76 -11.26 -10.70
C SER A 242 -10.72 -10.71 -11.66
N LEU A 243 -9.66 -11.47 -11.94
CA LEU A 243 -8.64 -11.09 -12.91
C LEU A 243 -9.20 -11.07 -14.35
N GLU A 244 -10.23 -11.88 -14.63
CA GLU A 244 -10.94 -11.85 -15.91
C GLU A 244 -11.41 -10.43 -16.26
N LYS A 245 -11.87 -9.66 -15.25
CA LYS A 245 -12.27 -8.28 -15.46
C LYS A 245 -11.11 -7.37 -15.87
N VAL A 246 -9.90 -7.60 -15.35
CA VAL A 246 -8.68 -6.90 -15.80
C VAL A 246 -8.42 -7.17 -17.26
N TYR A 247 -8.47 -8.45 -17.65
CA TYR A 247 -8.20 -8.87 -19.04
C TYR A 247 -9.27 -8.37 -20.00
N GLU A 248 -10.55 -8.45 -19.60
CA GLU A 248 -11.68 -7.93 -20.38
C GLU A 248 -11.54 -6.43 -20.64
N ILE A 249 -11.27 -5.65 -19.60
CA ILE A 249 -11.13 -4.19 -19.73
C ILE A 249 -9.93 -3.85 -20.60
N ARG A 250 -8.77 -4.50 -20.38
CA ARG A 250 -7.57 -4.26 -21.18
C ARG A 250 -7.74 -4.68 -22.64
N LYS A 251 -8.63 -5.65 -22.94
CA LYS A 251 -9.00 -6.00 -24.29
C LYS A 251 -9.89 -4.94 -24.94
N LYS A 252 -10.89 -4.42 -24.21
CA LYS A 252 -11.81 -3.38 -24.70
C LYS A 252 -11.17 -2.00 -24.80
N LEU A 253 -10.31 -1.68 -23.86
CA LEU A 253 -9.55 -0.42 -23.78
C LEU A 253 -8.04 -0.74 -23.67
N PRO A 254 -7.36 -0.99 -24.79
CA PRO A 254 -5.97 -1.45 -24.79
C PRO A 254 -4.98 -0.29 -24.53
N LEU A 255 -5.17 0.48 -23.48
CA LEU A 255 -4.44 1.70 -23.15
C LEU A 255 -2.93 1.48 -23.09
N LEU A 256 -2.48 0.38 -22.46
CA LEU A 256 -1.06 0.06 -22.34
C LEU A 256 -0.43 -0.24 -23.70
N LYS A 257 -1.17 -0.91 -24.62
CA LYS A 257 -0.72 -1.24 -25.97
C LYS A 257 -0.69 -0.02 -26.91
N ASN A 258 -1.67 0.87 -26.74
CA ASN A 258 -1.82 2.07 -27.59
C ASN A 258 -0.88 3.21 -27.23
N ARG A 259 -0.01 3.03 -26.23
CA ARG A 259 0.99 4.05 -25.85
C ARG A 259 1.98 4.26 -26.98
N ARG A 260 2.24 5.51 -27.30
CA ARG A 260 3.26 5.94 -28.25
C ARG A 260 4.59 6.09 -27.53
N THR A 261 5.16 4.97 -27.07
CA THR A 261 6.44 4.96 -26.34
C THR A 261 7.59 5.48 -27.20
N ASP A 262 7.48 5.34 -28.51
CA ASP A 262 8.37 5.91 -29.51
C ASP A 262 8.43 7.45 -29.46
N ILE A 263 7.30 8.08 -29.11
CA ILE A 263 7.22 9.55 -28.96
C ILE A 263 7.64 9.97 -27.53
N TYR A 264 7.13 9.28 -26.51
CA TYR A 264 7.37 9.66 -25.12
C TYR A 264 8.83 9.51 -24.69
N SER A 265 9.59 8.60 -25.30
CA SER A 265 11.03 8.44 -25.03
C SER A 265 11.87 9.67 -25.36
N ASN A 266 11.35 10.59 -26.18
CA ASN A 266 12.04 11.84 -26.52
C ASN A 266 11.91 12.91 -25.40
N PHE A 267 11.03 12.70 -24.45
CA PHE A 267 10.88 13.56 -23.28
C PHE A 267 11.59 12.90 -22.09
N LYS A 268 12.49 13.66 -21.44
CA LYS A 268 13.05 13.25 -20.13
C LYS A 268 11.94 13.42 -19.08
N LEU A 269 11.09 12.41 -18.95
CA LEU A 269 10.07 12.31 -17.89
C LEU A 269 10.69 11.71 -16.64
#